data_2e6e61c7ce90b7580704ba0e0f8d176e
#
_entry.id   2e6e61c7ce90b7580704ba0e0f8d176e
#
_cell.length_a   1.000
_cell.length_b   1.000
_cell.length_c   1.000
_cell.angle_alpha   90.00
_cell.angle_beta   90.00
_cell.angle_gamma   90.00
#
_symmetry.space_group_name_H-M   'P 1'
#
loop_
_entity.id
_entity.type
_entity.pdbx_description
1 polymer ?
#
loop_
_entity_poly.entity_id
_entity_poly.type
_entity_poly.pdbx_seq_one_letter_code
_entity_poly.pdbx_strand_id
1 'polypeptide(L)'
;GVKLTSCNDIISYNNYYEFSFDKEDVGILAKDFKTSPWTVTVGGLVNKPRTFDINELLRKFPQEERIYRLRCVEAWSMVIPWLGFPLAKLLKEVEPAAKAKYVRFETLYDPQQMPGQRTGMLDWPYIEGLRLDEAMHNLTILATGLYGKALPPQDGAPIRLIVPWKYGFKNIKSIVKIDLVEEMPISAWMRV
;
A
#
# COMPACT_ATOMS: atom_id res chain seq x y z
N GLY A 1 0.21 28.06 -6.45
CA GLY A 1 -0.29 26.88 -5.76
C GLY A 1 -0.15 25.64 -6.62
N VAL A 2 0.15 24.49 -6.00
CA VAL A 2 0.29 23.22 -6.71
C VAL A 2 -1.10 22.74 -7.14
N LYS A 3 -1.28 22.45 -8.45
CA LYS A 3 -2.55 21.93 -8.98
C LYS A 3 -2.69 20.45 -8.62
N LEU A 4 -3.78 20.08 -7.96
CA LEU A 4 -4.13 18.70 -7.67
C LEU A 4 -4.57 17.97 -8.94
N THR A 5 -4.21 16.68 -9.03
CA THR A 5 -4.72 15.80 -10.09
C THR A 5 -6.21 15.59 -9.88
N SER A 6 -7.00 15.56 -10.97
CA SER A 6 -8.43 15.37 -10.86
C SER A 6 -8.77 14.01 -10.26
N CYS A 7 -9.85 13.95 -9.47
CA CYS A 7 -10.31 12.70 -8.86
C CYS A 7 -10.64 11.65 -9.94
N ASN A 8 -11.23 12.06 -11.06
CA ASN A 8 -11.55 11.16 -12.17
C ASN A 8 -10.33 10.52 -12.78
N ASP A 9 -9.22 11.24 -12.93
CA ASP A 9 -7.99 10.69 -13.48
C ASP A 9 -7.40 9.66 -12.51
N ILE A 10 -7.44 9.91 -11.20
CA ILE A 10 -6.96 9.00 -10.18
C ILE A 10 -7.81 7.73 -10.13
N ILE A 11 -9.12 7.83 -10.31
CA ILE A 11 -10.04 6.70 -10.28
C ILE A 11 -9.98 5.88 -11.57
N SER A 12 -9.75 6.52 -12.72
CA SER A 12 -9.88 5.90 -14.05
C SER A 12 -8.60 5.28 -14.60
N TYR A 13 -7.42 5.69 -14.11
CA TYR A 13 -6.13 5.25 -14.64
C TYR A 13 -5.24 4.75 -13.51
N ASN A 14 -5.22 3.41 -13.33
CA ASN A 14 -4.62 2.78 -12.17
C ASN A 14 -3.60 1.72 -12.55
N ASN A 15 -2.52 1.68 -11.78
CA ASN A 15 -1.47 0.68 -11.87
C ASN A 15 -1.70 -0.36 -10.76
N TYR A 16 -2.50 -1.39 -11.05
CA TYR A 16 -2.85 -2.43 -10.10
C TYR A 16 -2.88 -3.80 -10.81
N TYR A 17 -1.71 -4.41 -10.91
CA TYR A 17 -1.48 -5.60 -11.72
C TYR A 17 -2.22 -6.85 -11.23
N GLU A 18 -2.62 -6.88 -9.98
CA GLU A 18 -3.49 -7.92 -9.42
C GLU A 18 -4.83 -8.01 -10.17
N PHE A 19 -5.30 -6.89 -10.73
CA PHE A 19 -6.52 -6.83 -11.52
C PHE A 19 -6.22 -6.90 -13.01
N SER A 20 -5.31 -6.07 -13.51
CA SER A 20 -4.97 -6.04 -14.93
C SER A 20 -3.63 -5.33 -15.18
N PHE A 21 -2.94 -5.70 -16.25
CA PHE A 21 -1.81 -4.96 -16.79
C PHE A 21 -2.27 -3.77 -17.67
N ASP A 22 -3.56 -3.72 -18.03
CA ASP A 22 -4.18 -2.58 -18.69
C ASP A 22 -4.71 -1.61 -17.62
N LYS A 23 -4.12 -0.42 -17.55
CA LYS A 23 -4.44 0.57 -16.51
C LYS A 23 -5.87 1.11 -16.58
N GLU A 24 -6.48 1.07 -17.77
CA GLU A 24 -7.87 1.53 -17.96
C GLU A 24 -8.89 0.49 -17.49
N ASP A 25 -8.54 -0.80 -17.51
CA ASP A 25 -9.42 -1.90 -17.11
C ASP A 25 -9.50 -2.09 -15.59
N VAL A 26 -8.52 -1.60 -14.84
CA VAL A 26 -8.42 -1.84 -13.39
C VAL A 26 -9.68 -1.37 -12.65
N GLY A 27 -10.18 -0.17 -12.95
CA GLY A 27 -11.38 0.38 -12.29
C GLY A 27 -12.61 -0.50 -12.48
N ILE A 28 -12.75 -1.09 -13.67
CA ILE A 28 -13.87 -1.99 -14.00
C ILE A 28 -13.72 -3.32 -13.27
N LEU A 29 -12.53 -3.93 -13.31
CA LEU A 29 -12.26 -5.23 -12.71
C LEU A 29 -12.24 -5.20 -11.18
N ALA A 30 -11.86 -4.07 -10.58
CA ALA A 30 -11.81 -3.89 -9.12
C ALA A 30 -13.15 -3.47 -8.51
N LYS A 31 -14.14 -3.18 -9.31
CA LYS A 31 -15.43 -2.59 -8.89
C LYS A 31 -16.08 -3.33 -7.72
N ASP A 32 -16.08 -4.66 -7.75
CA ASP A 32 -16.74 -5.50 -6.75
C ASP A 32 -15.77 -6.07 -5.71
N PHE A 33 -14.55 -5.54 -5.66
CA PHE A 33 -13.52 -5.97 -4.71
C PHE A 33 -13.96 -5.71 -3.27
N LYS A 34 -13.91 -6.76 -2.44
CA LYS A 34 -14.37 -6.68 -1.05
C LYS A 34 -13.24 -6.18 -0.14
N THR A 35 -13.51 -5.07 0.55
CA THR A 35 -12.57 -4.41 1.48
C THR A 35 -12.98 -4.55 2.94
N SER A 36 -14.08 -5.22 3.23
CA SER A 36 -14.59 -5.45 4.58
C SER A 36 -15.25 -6.83 4.67
N PRO A 37 -14.96 -7.65 5.70
CA PRO A 37 -13.97 -7.39 6.75
C PRO A 37 -12.54 -7.38 6.20
N TRP A 38 -11.62 -6.68 6.88
CA TRP A 38 -10.22 -6.62 6.48
C TRP A 38 -9.31 -6.55 7.69
N THR A 39 -8.25 -7.36 7.69
CA THR A 39 -7.24 -7.34 8.74
C THR A 39 -5.84 -7.17 8.17
N VAL A 40 -4.96 -6.55 8.96
CA VAL A 40 -3.54 -6.42 8.67
C VAL A 40 -2.76 -7.08 9.80
N THR A 41 -2.01 -8.12 9.48
CA THR A 41 -1.15 -8.80 10.45
C THR A 41 0.23 -8.15 10.44
N VAL A 42 0.68 -7.69 11.59
CA VAL A 42 2.00 -7.08 11.78
C VAL A 42 2.83 -7.98 12.68
N GLY A 43 3.95 -8.47 12.14
CA GLY A 43 4.76 -9.48 12.84
C GLY A 43 6.21 -9.51 12.41
N GLY A 44 6.78 -10.71 12.39
CA GLY A 44 8.21 -10.91 12.14
C GLY A 44 9.05 -10.56 13.37
N LEU A 45 10.15 -9.81 13.17
CA LEU A 45 11.08 -9.42 14.25
C LEU A 45 10.53 -8.25 15.07
N VAL A 46 9.50 -8.53 15.84
CA VAL A 46 8.83 -7.58 16.73
C VAL A 46 8.57 -8.23 18.09
N ASN A 47 8.49 -7.43 19.15
CA ASN A 47 8.21 -7.94 20.50
C ASN A 47 6.72 -8.20 20.72
N LYS A 48 5.84 -7.48 20.02
CA LYS A 48 4.39 -7.53 20.20
C LYS A 48 3.66 -7.73 18.86
N PRO A 49 3.77 -8.93 18.25
CA PRO A 49 3.05 -9.20 17.00
C PRO A 49 1.54 -9.09 17.21
N ARG A 50 0.85 -8.56 16.22
CA ARG A 50 -0.59 -8.29 16.34
C ARG A 50 -1.27 -8.27 14.98
N THR A 51 -2.55 -8.72 14.97
CA THR A 51 -3.46 -8.55 13.85
C THR A 51 -4.42 -7.41 14.18
N PHE A 52 -4.47 -6.42 13.30
CA PHE A 52 -5.34 -5.26 13.44
C PHE A 52 -6.52 -5.38 12.47
N ASP A 53 -7.74 -5.17 12.98
CA ASP A 53 -8.89 -4.90 12.13
C ASP A 53 -8.76 -3.50 11.52
N ILE A 54 -9.19 -3.32 10.27
CA ILE A 54 -9.07 -2.02 9.58
C ILE A 54 -9.78 -0.89 10.35
N ASN A 55 -10.93 -1.18 10.95
CA ASN A 55 -11.67 -0.18 11.72
C ASN A 55 -10.92 0.20 13.01
N GLU A 56 -10.22 -0.73 13.61
CA GLU A 56 -9.34 -0.46 14.76
C GLU A 56 -8.20 0.48 14.37
N LEU A 57 -7.56 0.25 13.23
CA LEU A 57 -6.49 1.13 12.74
C LEU A 57 -7.00 2.55 12.52
N LEU A 58 -8.20 2.69 11.94
CA LEU A 58 -8.81 3.99 11.70
C LEU A 58 -9.15 4.74 12.99
N ARG A 59 -9.53 4.05 14.04
CA ARG A 59 -9.84 4.65 15.35
C ARG A 59 -8.57 4.96 16.14
N LYS A 60 -7.59 4.05 16.10
CA LYS A 60 -6.37 4.15 16.93
C LYS A 60 -5.41 5.23 16.46
N PHE A 61 -5.28 5.40 15.16
CA PHE A 61 -4.34 6.36 14.56
C PHE A 61 -5.11 7.52 13.94
N PRO A 62 -4.89 8.76 14.41
CA PRO A 62 -5.53 9.93 13.79
C PRO A 62 -5.19 10.02 12.31
N GLN A 63 -6.22 10.12 11.47
CA GLN A 63 -6.04 10.26 10.04
C GLN A 63 -5.76 11.73 9.70
N GLU A 64 -4.73 11.97 8.89
CA GLU A 64 -4.34 13.30 8.47
C GLU A 64 -4.25 13.39 6.95
N GLU A 65 -4.56 14.55 6.38
CA GLU A 65 -4.41 14.77 4.95
C GLU A 65 -2.95 15.10 4.63
N ARG A 66 -2.41 14.40 3.63
CA ARG A 66 -1.07 14.62 3.10
C ARG A 66 -1.14 14.78 1.58
N ILE A 67 -0.66 15.91 1.07
CA ILE A 67 -0.63 16.18 -0.36
C ILE A 67 0.74 15.79 -0.90
N TYR A 68 0.81 14.69 -1.64
CA TYR A 68 2.05 14.16 -2.19
C TYR A 68 2.04 14.11 -3.71
N ARG A 69 3.21 14.39 -4.30
CA ARG A 69 3.47 14.17 -5.72
C ARG A 69 4.06 12.76 -5.87
N LEU A 70 3.39 11.92 -6.67
CA LEU A 70 3.88 10.59 -7.01
C LEU A 70 4.31 10.57 -8.47
N ARG A 71 5.46 9.92 -8.75
CA ARG A 71 5.96 9.73 -10.12
C ARG A 71 5.78 8.28 -10.55
N CYS A 72 5.35 8.11 -11.81
CA CYS A 72 5.36 6.83 -12.49
C CYS A 72 6.67 6.68 -13.26
N VAL A 73 7.13 5.43 -13.49
CA VAL A 73 8.28 5.13 -14.37
C VAL A 73 8.05 5.59 -15.80
N GLU A 74 6.81 5.79 -16.20
CA GLU A 74 6.40 6.32 -17.52
C GLU A 74 6.56 7.84 -17.65
N ALA A 75 7.25 8.49 -16.72
CA ALA A 75 7.60 9.91 -16.73
C ALA A 75 6.44 10.90 -16.55
N TRP A 76 5.28 10.47 -16.06
CA TRP A 76 4.21 11.36 -15.63
C TRP A 76 4.09 11.39 -14.12
N SER A 77 3.46 12.42 -13.57
CA SER A 77 3.27 12.58 -12.13
C SER A 77 1.84 12.95 -11.77
N MET A 78 1.43 12.53 -10.56
CA MET A 78 0.14 12.89 -9.97
C MET A 78 0.38 13.62 -8.66
N VAL A 79 -0.48 14.60 -8.35
CA VAL A 79 -0.52 15.30 -7.06
C VAL A 79 -1.82 14.92 -6.37
N ILE A 80 -1.70 14.15 -5.29
CA ILE A 80 -2.83 13.49 -4.66
C ILE A 80 -2.94 13.87 -3.19
N PRO A 81 -4.13 14.30 -2.72
CA PRO A 81 -4.38 14.54 -1.30
C PRO A 81 -4.78 13.23 -0.61
N TRP A 82 -3.78 12.53 -0.08
CA TRP A 82 -3.99 11.30 0.66
C TRP A 82 -4.53 11.57 2.06
N LEU A 83 -5.34 10.64 2.55
CA LEU A 83 -5.74 10.56 3.95
C LEU A 83 -5.07 9.33 4.56
N GLY A 84 -4.39 9.49 5.69
CA GLY A 84 -3.67 8.38 6.31
C GLY A 84 -2.92 8.76 7.57
N PHE A 85 -1.99 7.91 7.98
CA PHE A 85 -1.18 8.11 9.18
C PHE A 85 0.24 7.59 8.97
N PRO A 86 1.24 8.12 9.71
CA PRO A 86 2.62 7.64 9.57
C PRO A 86 2.74 6.15 9.90
N LEU A 87 3.38 5.39 9.01
CA LEU A 87 3.68 3.97 9.25
C LEU A 87 4.46 3.78 10.56
N ALA A 88 5.34 4.72 10.89
CA ALA A 88 6.13 4.66 12.11
C ALA A 88 5.28 4.51 13.38
N LYS A 89 4.08 5.09 13.41
CA LYS A 89 3.19 4.96 14.57
C LYS A 89 2.72 3.52 14.76
N LEU A 90 2.39 2.82 13.68
CA LEU A 90 2.01 1.42 13.73
C LEU A 90 3.20 0.55 14.15
N LEU A 91 4.38 0.78 13.57
CA LEU A 91 5.56 -0.02 13.88
C LEU A 91 5.99 0.13 15.35
N LYS A 92 5.86 1.32 15.93
CA LYS A 92 6.16 1.53 17.35
C LYS A 92 5.25 0.70 18.27
N GLU A 93 4.00 0.49 17.89
CA GLU A 93 3.05 -0.32 18.66
C GLU A 93 3.50 -1.79 18.80
N VAL A 94 4.15 -2.33 17.78
CA VAL A 94 4.58 -3.73 17.77
C VAL A 94 6.03 -3.92 18.24
N GLU A 95 6.74 -2.84 18.52
CA GLU A 95 8.09 -2.83 19.09
C GLU A 95 9.09 -3.62 18.26
N PRO A 96 9.68 -3.02 17.21
CA PRO A 96 10.69 -3.68 16.40
C PRO A 96 11.86 -4.21 17.24
N ALA A 97 12.27 -5.45 17.01
CA ALA A 97 13.43 -6.02 17.64
C ALA A 97 14.72 -5.41 17.08
N ALA A 98 15.82 -5.49 17.83
CA ALA A 98 17.10 -4.90 17.43
C ALA A 98 17.62 -5.43 16.09
N LYS A 99 17.32 -6.68 15.73
CA LYS A 99 17.73 -7.30 14.47
C LYS A 99 16.92 -6.87 13.27
N ALA A 100 15.77 -6.21 13.45
CA ALA A 100 14.93 -5.75 12.36
C ALA A 100 15.65 -4.65 11.57
N LYS A 101 15.82 -4.86 10.27
CA LYS A 101 16.51 -3.92 9.36
C LYS A 101 15.66 -3.50 8.19
N TYR A 102 14.64 -4.29 7.86
CA TYR A 102 13.74 -4.06 6.73
C TYR A 102 12.30 -4.33 7.14
N VAL A 103 11.39 -3.75 6.36
CA VAL A 103 9.95 -3.98 6.48
C VAL A 103 9.47 -4.60 5.18
N ARG A 104 8.80 -5.75 5.28
CA ARG A 104 8.24 -6.50 4.15
C ARG A 104 6.73 -6.37 4.15
N PHE A 105 6.18 -5.94 3.03
CA PHE A 105 4.74 -5.77 2.84
C PHE A 105 4.22 -6.80 1.87
N GLU A 106 2.98 -7.25 2.08
CA GLU A 106 2.33 -8.22 1.23
C GLU A 106 0.89 -7.80 0.94
N THR A 107 0.53 -7.82 -0.35
CA THR A 107 -0.84 -7.60 -0.84
C THR A 107 -1.68 -8.86 -0.66
N LEU A 108 -3.00 -8.70 -0.56
CA LEU A 108 -3.93 -9.84 -0.57
C LEU A 108 -3.68 -10.74 -1.80
N TYR A 109 -3.68 -12.05 -1.57
CA TYR A 109 -3.70 -13.05 -2.64
C TYR A 109 -5.08 -13.69 -2.70
N ASP A 110 -5.85 -13.29 -3.72
CA ASP A 110 -7.19 -13.81 -3.96
C ASP A 110 -7.48 -13.79 -5.47
N PRO A 111 -7.05 -14.84 -6.21
CA PRO A 111 -7.23 -14.89 -7.66
C PRO A 111 -8.68 -14.86 -8.14
N GLN A 112 -9.64 -15.17 -7.26
CA GLN A 112 -11.07 -15.10 -7.62
C GLN A 112 -11.53 -13.66 -7.78
N GLN A 113 -11.07 -12.75 -6.90
CA GLN A 113 -11.38 -11.33 -6.99
C GLN A 113 -10.40 -10.56 -7.86
N MET A 114 -9.16 -11.06 -7.97
CA MET A 114 -8.02 -10.39 -8.60
C MET A 114 -7.54 -11.20 -9.81
N PRO A 115 -8.17 -11.03 -10.98
CA PRO A 115 -7.88 -11.88 -12.15
C PRO A 115 -6.45 -11.76 -12.67
N GLY A 116 -5.75 -10.65 -12.42
CA GLY A 116 -4.33 -10.51 -12.76
C GLY A 116 -3.44 -11.51 -12.03
N GLN A 117 -3.86 -11.99 -10.86
CA GLN A 117 -3.14 -12.99 -10.09
C GLN A 117 -3.24 -14.42 -10.66
N ARG A 118 -4.07 -14.63 -11.67
CA ARG A 118 -4.15 -15.90 -12.41
C ARG A 118 -3.09 -16.00 -13.50
N THR A 119 -2.40 -14.89 -13.79
CA THR A 119 -1.36 -14.85 -14.82
C THR A 119 -0.02 -15.26 -14.24
N GLY A 120 0.87 -15.78 -15.09
CA GLY A 120 2.26 -16.08 -14.72
C GLY A 120 3.22 -14.90 -14.89
N MET A 121 2.72 -13.69 -15.03
CA MET A 121 3.53 -12.50 -15.33
C MET A 121 4.39 -12.05 -14.15
N LEU A 122 3.90 -12.25 -12.92
CA LEU A 122 4.63 -11.95 -11.69
C LEU A 122 4.49 -13.11 -10.70
N ASP A 123 5.42 -13.19 -9.74
CA ASP A 123 5.27 -14.07 -8.58
C ASP A 123 4.28 -13.45 -7.59
N TRP A 124 3.18 -14.14 -7.38
CA TRP A 124 2.12 -13.71 -6.45
C TRP A 124 2.27 -14.39 -5.09
N PRO A 125 1.88 -13.78 -3.95
CA PRO A 125 1.35 -12.41 -3.83
C PRO A 125 2.40 -11.34 -4.10
N TYR A 126 1.93 -10.12 -4.39
CA TYR A 126 2.82 -8.98 -4.58
C TYR A 126 3.49 -8.59 -3.26
N ILE A 127 4.81 -8.43 -3.30
CA ILE A 127 5.64 -8.12 -2.14
C ILE A 127 6.49 -6.88 -2.44
N GLU A 128 6.57 -5.99 -1.47
CA GLU A 128 7.50 -4.88 -1.48
C GLU A 128 8.26 -4.77 -0.16
N GLY A 129 9.42 -4.13 -0.20
CA GLY A 129 10.26 -3.90 0.96
C GLY A 129 10.77 -2.49 1.07
N LEU A 130 10.96 -2.05 2.30
CA LEU A 130 11.63 -0.80 2.65
C LEU A 130 12.72 -1.09 3.65
N ARG A 131 13.80 -0.27 3.64
CA ARG A 131 14.69 -0.23 4.79
C ARG A 131 13.91 0.29 6.01
N LEU A 132 14.32 -0.12 7.20
CA LEU A 132 13.63 0.32 8.42
C LEU A 132 13.65 1.85 8.58
N ASP A 133 14.76 2.52 8.22
CA ASP A 133 14.84 3.98 8.26
C ASP A 133 13.85 4.66 7.31
N GLU A 134 13.64 4.09 6.12
CA GLU A 134 12.62 4.56 5.18
C GLU A 134 11.21 4.37 5.74
N ALA A 135 10.95 3.21 6.34
CA ALA A 135 9.65 2.89 6.94
C ALA A 135 9.33 3.78 8.15
N MET A 136 10.36 4.16 8.92
CA MET A 136 10.21 5.03 10.09
C MET A 136 10.23 6.52 9.74
N HIS A 137 10.47 6.87 8.49
CA HIS A 137 10.49 8.25 8.04
C HIS A 137 9.09 8.88 8.15
N ASN A 138 9.03 10.11 8.64
CA ASN A 138 7.75 10.79 8.89
C ASN A 138 6.87 10.98 7.65
N LEU A 139 7.46 11.00 6.45
CA LEU A 139 6.72 11.13 5.19
C LEU A 139 6.15 9.80 4.67
N THR A 140 6.60 8.65 5.21
CA THR A 140 6.06 7.35 4.86
C THR A 140 4.75 7.12 5.60
N ILE A 141 3.65 6.97 4.86
CA ILE A 141 2.31 6.82 5.45
C ILE A 141 1.61 5.55 4.96
N LEU A 142 0.70 5.05 5.79
CA LEU A 142 -0.33 4.12 5.38
C LEU A 142 -1.58 4.95 5.05
N ALA A 143 -1.96 4.95 3.78
CA ALA A 143 -3.11 5.71 3.31
C ALA A 143 -4.37 4.85 3.32
N THR A 144 -5.45 5.42 3.81
CA THR A 144 -6.78 4.81 3.94
C THR A 144 -7.83 5.57 3.14
N GLY A 145 -7.48 6.73 2.59
CA GLY A 145 -8.39 7.55 1.81
C GLY A 145 -7.66 8.52 0.88
N LEU A 146 -8.46 9.18 0.06
CA LEU A 146 -8.03 10.28 -0.80
C LEU A 146 -9.23 11.22 -1.02
N TYR A 147 -8.93 12.52 -1.20
CA TYR A 147 -9.96 13.56 -1.33
C TYR A 147 -11.00 13.52 -0.19
N GLY A 148 -10.56 13.24 1.05
CA GLY A 148 -11.42 13.21 2.23
C GLY A 148 -12.34 11.99 2.34
N LYS A 149 -12.21 11.00 1.46
CA LYS A 149 -13.06 9.80 1.41
C LYS A 149 -12.21 8.54 1.49
N ALA A 150 -12.85 7.41 1.86
CA ALA A 150 -12.19 6.11 1.82
C ALA A 150 -11.65 5.81 0.42
N LEU A 151 -10.55 5.05 0.35
CA LEU A 151 -9.95 4.64 -0.92
C LEU A 151 -10.94 3.83 -1.76
N PRO A 152 -11.12 4.17 -3.06
CA PRO A 152 -11.79 3.26 -3.97
C PRO A 152 -10.97 1.97 -4.15
N PRO A 153 -11.62 0.83 -4.47
CA PRO A 153 -10.91 -0.43 -4.67
C PRO A 153 -9.72 -0.35 -5.65
N GLN A 154 -9.89 0.35 -6.77
CA GLN A 154 -8.87 0.49 -7.81
C GLN A 154 -7.64 1.28 -7.35
N ASP A 155 -7.74 2.04 -6.28
CA ASP A 155 -6.64 2.83 -5.71
C ASP A 155 -5.98 2.18 -4.50
N GLY A 156 -6.22 0.88 -4.29
CA GLY A 156 -5.52 0.10 -3.30
C GLY A 156 -6.21 -0.04 -1.94
N ALA A 157 -7.56 0.11 -1.94
CA ALA A 157 -8.34 -0.04 -0.71
C ALA A 157 -8.11 -1.40 -0.03
N PRO A 158 -8.34 -1.50 1.28
CA PRO A 158 -8.72 -0.41 2.18
C PRO A 158 -7.53 0.35 2.76
N ILE A 159 -6.30 -0.14 2.55
CA ILE A 159 -5.08 0.46 3.07
C ILE A 159 -3.90 0.18 2.14
N ARG A 160 -3.09 1.19 1.91
CA ARG A 160 -1.94 1.12 1.03
C ARG A 160 -0.76 1.91 1.57
N LEU A 161 0.44 1.60 1.07
CA LEU A 161 1.66 2.33 1.38
C LEU A 161 1.82 3.53 0.45
N ILE A 162 2.28 4.66 1.00
CA ILE A 162 2.71 5.83 0.24
C ILE A 162 4.09 6.25 0.72
N VAL A 163 5.07 6.17 -0.20
CA VAL A 163 6.46 6.61 0.01
C VAL A 163 6.77 7.64 -1.07
N PRO A 164 6.69 8.96 -0.77
CA PRO A 164 6.62 9.99 -1.80
C PRO A 164 7.88 10.13 -2.68
N TRP A 165 9.03 9.64 -2.23
CA TRP A 165 10.27 9.66 -3.03
C TRP A 165 10.50 8.39 -3.86
N LYS A 166 9.59 7.42 -3.80
CA LYS A 166 9.66 6.19 -4.58
C LYS A 166 8.68 6.21 -5.75
N TYR A 167 8.96 5.43 -6.80
CA TYR A 167 8.02 5.25 -7.90
C TYR A 167 6.70 4.65 -7.43
N GLY A 168 5.62 4.94 -8.14
CA GLY A 168 4.27 4.52 -7.78
C GLY A 168 4.11 3.02 -7.55
N PHE A 169 4.77 2.18 -8.34
CA PHE A 169 4.69 0.72 -8.19
C PHE A 169 5.30 0.19 -6.88
N LYS A 170 6.18 0.97 -6.25
CA LYS A 170 6.74 0.66 -4.92
C LYS A 170 5.76 0.93 -3.78
N ASN A 171 4.67 1.63 -4.06
CA ASN A 171 3.64 1.96 -3.07
C ASN A 171 2.57 0.87 -3.07
N ILE A 172 2.87 -0.24 -2.43
CA ILE A 172 2.06 -1.46 -2.42
C ILE A 172 0.63 -1.21 -1.91
N LYS A 173 -0.35 -1.90 -2.53
CA LYS A 173 -1.78 -1.70 -2.34
C LYS A 173 -2.43 -2.87 -1.60
N SER A 174 -3.60 -2.61 -0.99
CA SER A 174 -4.43 -3.63 -0.35
C SER A 174 -3.63 -4.56 0.56
N ILE A 175 -2.93 -3.95 1.51
CA ILE A 175 -1.98 -4.63 2.39
C ILE A 175 -2.71 -5.53 3.38
N VAL A 176 -2.24 -6.78 3.52
CA VAL A 176 -2.73 -7.74 4.53
C VAL A 176 -1.65 -8.13 5.53
N LYS A 177 -0.37 -7.90 5.21
CA LYS A 177 0.73 -8.33 6.04
C LYS A 177 1.90 -7.36 6.01
N ILE A 178 2.44 -7.08 7.19
CA ILE A 178 3.62 -6.24 7.38
C ILE A 178 4.55 -6.98 8.33
N ASP A 179 5.72 -7.40 7.85
CA ASP A 179 6.72 -8.11 8.65
C ASP A 179 8.02 -7.34 8.76
N LEU A 180 8.56 -7.24 9.97
CA LEU A 180 9.91 -6.75 10.22
C LEU A 180 10.87 -7.92 10.01
N VAL A 181 11.91 -7.71 9.20
CA VAL A 181 12.85 -8.78 8.82
C VAL A 181 14.30 -8.29 8.87
N GLU A 182 15.23 -9.22 8.96
CA GLU A 182 16.66 -8.90 9.00
C GLU A 182 17.25 -8.73 7.60
N GLU A 183 16.76 -9.49 6.62
CA GLU A 183 17.27 -9.48 5.26
C GLU A 183 16.36 -8.66 4.33
N MET A 184 16.96 -8.08 3.29
CA MET A 184 16.20 -7.29 2.31
C MET A 184 15.17 -8.16 1.59
N PRO A 185 13.88 -7.80 1.64
CA PRO A 185 12.85 -8.51 0.88
C PRO A 185 13.09 -8.40 -0.63
N ILE A 186 12.82 -9.50 -1.33
CA ILE A 186 12.85 -9.52 -2.80
C ILE A 186 11.46 -9.18 -3.30
N SER A 187 11.31 -8.02 -3.95
CA SER A 187 10.01 -7.62 -4.49
C SER A 187 9.62 -8.48 -5.68
N ALA A 188 8.32 -8.49 -6.02
CA ALA A 188 7.82 -9.23 -7.18
C ALA A 188 8.52 -8.82 -8.49
N TRP A 189 8.87 -7.54 -8.62
CA TRP A 189 9.59 -7.01 -9.80
C TRP A 189 11.04 -7.47 -9.90
N MET A 190 11.70 -7.78 -8.79
CA MET A 190 13.09 -8.25 -8.78
C MET A 190 13.21 -9.71 -9.24
N ARG A 191 12.10 -10.43 -9.29
CA ARG A 191 12.05 -11.86 -9.68
C ARG A 191 11.71 -12.09 -11.14
N VAL A 192 11.40 -11.03 -11.90
CA VAL A 192 10.98 -11.10 -13.31
C VAL A 192 12.16 -10.86 -14.26
#